data_c289b32cdabc17f6667fb48650805b59
#
_entry.id   c289b32cdabc17f6667fb48650805b59
#
_cell.length_a   1.000
_cell.length_b   1.000
_cell.length_c   1.000
_cell.angle_alpha   90.00
_cell.angle_beta   90.00
_cell.angle_gamma   90.00
#
_symmetry.space_group_name_H-M   'P 1'
#
loop_
_entity.id
_entity.type
_entity.pdbx_description
1 polymer ?
#
loop_
_entity_poly.entity_id
_entity_poly.type
_entity_poly.pdbx_seq_one_letter_code
_entity_poly.pdbx_strand_id
1 'polypeptide(L)'
;MKKFRLAAGVVSALFFAANSAFAYDVLLKFEGKVVPTTCQVDGLNEVGMNPVSTEALKEPGSYAGEKIIFISVSGCDGTKLKGMLSPNFSQVDHTTGALKNSVPDGSTAMIQLLDHQNNPIDLMRMSVTKPAFEPVYVSETTAQFVLAARYLAGGVPVTAGDVKAELTFDLVYE
;
A
#
# COMPACT_ATOMS: atom_id res chain seq x y z
N MET A 1 12.23 -36.91 -94.21
CA MET A 1 12.22 -37.74 -93.00
C MET A 1 13.05 -37.05 -91.94
N LYS A 2 12.48 -36.16 -91.16
CA LYS A 2 13.26 -35.47 -90.09
C LYS A 2 12.50 -35.66 -88.81
N LYS A 3 13.15 -36.31 -87.86
CA LYS A 3 12.59 -36.59 -86.51
C LYS A 3 12.76 -35.36 -85.63
N PHE A 4 11.62 -34.78 -85.17
CA PHE A 4 11.62 -33.75 -84.19
C PHE A 4 11.63 -34.39 -82.77
N ARG A 5 12.60 -34.07 -81.96
CA ARG A 5 12.69 -34.48 -80.57
C ARG A 5 12.13 -33.33 -79.73
N LEU A 6 11.00 -33.57 -79.05
CA LEU A 6 10.47 -32.68 -78.05
C LEU A 6 11.32 -32.80 -76.79
N ALA A 7 11.92 -31.70 -76.36
CA ALA A 7 12.49 -31.58 -75.03
C ALA A 7 11.40 -31.10 -74.01
N ALA A 8 11.09 -31.96 -73.07
CA ALA A 8 10.19 -31.62 -71.99
C ALA A 8 10.95 -30.80 -70.94
N GLY A 9 10.60 -29.51 -70.79
CA GLY A 9 11.11 -28.65 -69.72
C GLY A 9 10.31 -28.89 -68.46
N VAL A 10 10.97 -29.34 -67.41
CA VAL A 10 10.40 -29.46 -66.06
C VAL A 10 10.43 -28.06 -65.40
N VAL A 11 9.26 -27.44 -65.27
CA VAL A 11 9.11 -26.21 -64.48
C VAL A 11 8.90 -26.60 -63.02
N SER A 12 9.92 -26.46 -62.22
CA SER A 12 9.81 -26.59 -60.74
C SER A 12 9.13 -25.37 -60.14
N ALA A 13 7.87 -25.52 -59.83
CA ALA A 13 7.12 -24.51 -59.04
C ALA A 13 7.56 -24.56 -57.58
N LEU A 14 8.39 -23.60 -57.18
CA LEU A 14 8.69 -23.33 -55.75
C LEU A 14 7.44 -22.73 -55.09
N PHE A 15 6.71 -23.54 -54.32
CA PHE A 15 5.70 -23.06 -53.42
C PHE A 15 6.38 -22.39 -52.22
N PHE A 16 6.43 -21.07 -52.21
CA PHE A 16 6.70 -20.31 -51.00
C PHE A 16 5.46 -20.43 -50.09
N ALA A 17 5.57 -21.26 -49.07
CA ALA A 17 4.62 -21.27 -47.97
C ALA A 17 4.76 -19.93 -47.21
N ALA A 18 3.89 -18.97 -47.51
CA ALA A 18 3.76 -17.77 -46.74
C ALA A 18 3.19 -18.14 -45.36
N ASN A 19 4.07 -18.24 -44.36
CA ASN A 19 3.62 -18.29 -42.97
C ASN A 19 2.94 -16.97 -42.64
N SER A 20 1.61 -16.95 -42.62
CA SER A 20 0.84 -15.83 -42.10
C SER A 20 1.14 -15.73 -40.61
N ALA A 21 1.97 -14.77 -40.23
CA ALA A 21 2.12 -14.39 -38.86
C ALA A 21 0.78 -13.79 -38.40
N PHE A 22 0.00 -14.54 -37.63
CA PHE A 22 -1.17 -14.00 -36.94
C PHE A 22 -0.65 -13.07 -35.84
N ALA A 23 -0.71 -11.78 -36.10
CA ALA A 23 -0.60 -10.79 -35.05
C ALA A 23 -1.84 -10.95 -34.14
N TYR A 24 -1.62 -11.37 -32.90
CA TYR A 24 -2.68 -11.39 -31.89
C TYR A 24 -2.89 -9.96 -31.41
N ASP A 25 -3.96 -9.35 -31.85
CA ASP A 25 -4.40 -8.09 -31.27
C ASP A 25 -5.02 -8.38 -29.91
N VAL A 26 -4.42 -7.86 -28.85
CA VAL A 26 -4.95 -7.97 -27.49
C VAL A 26 -5.94 -6.84 -27.27
N LEU A 27 -7.22 -7.17 -27.13
CA LEU A 27 -8.25 -6.22 -26.73
C LEU A 27 -8.23 -6.04 -25.21
N LEU A 28 -7.76 -4.89 -24.75
CA LEU A 28 -7.85 -4.51 -23.35
C LEU A 28 -9.22 -3.87 -23.10
N LYS A 29 -10.02 -4.50 -22.26
CA LYS A 29 -11.29 -3.94 -21.81
C LYS A 29 -11.08 -3.30 -20.44
N PHE A 30 -11.52 -2.05 -20.31
CA PHE A 30 -11.52 -1.32 -19.06
C PHE A 30 -12.98 -1.13 -18.64
N GLU A 31 -13.33 -1.71 -17.50
CA GLU A 31 -14.64 -1.55 -16.90
C GLU A 31 -14.44 -0.93 -15.52
N GLY A 32 -15.20 0.09 -15.19
CA GLY A 32 -15.13 0.79 -13.91
C GLY A 32 -16.47 1.39 -13.56
N LYS A 33 -16.70 1.61 -12.29
CA LYS A 33 -17.89 2.25 -11.75
C LYS A 33 -17.48 3.55 -11.09
N VAL A 34 -18.15 4.64 -11.43
CA VAL A 34 -18.06 5.91 -10.71
C VAL A 34 -19.22 5.96 -9.75
N VAL A 35 -18.90 6.08 -8.46
CA VAL A 35 -19.90 6.22 -7.39
C VAL A 35 -19.83 7.64 -6.80
N PRO A 36 -20.95 8.25 -6.41
CA PRO A 36 -20.91 9.49 -5.67
C PRO A 36 -20.26 9.22 -4.30
N THR A 37 -19.22 9.99 -3.96
CA THR A 37 -18.58 9.93 -2.65
C THR A 37 -19.39 10.82 -1.71
N THR A 38 -20.12 10.20 -0.81
CA THR A 38 -20.85 10.92 0.25
C THR A 38 -20.13 10.83 1.59
N CYS A 39 -19.14 9.92 1.71
CA CYS A 39 -18.41 9.71 2.94
C CYS A 39 -17.57 10.92 3.32
N GLN A 40 -17.72 11.33 4.58
CA GLN A 40 -16.87 12.32 5.23
C GLN A 40 -16.00 11.61 6.25
N VAL A 41 -14.71 11.85 6.23
CA VAL A 41 -13.80 11.37 7.27
C VAL A 41 -13.84 12.36 8.41
N ASP A 42 -14.40 11.92 9.53
CA ASP A 42 -14.38 12.68 10.80
C ASP A 42 -13.02 12.36 11.43
N GLY A 43 -11.98 13.05 10.97
CA GLY A 43 -10.64 12.61 11.25
C GLY A 43 -9.86 13.48 12.18
N LEU A 44 -9.03 12.82 12.96
CA LEU A 44 -7.92 13.41 13.68
C LEU A 44 -6.86 13.82 12.66
N ASN A 45 -6.65 15.11 12.46
CA ASN A 45 -5.51 15.59 11.68
C ASN A 45 -4.19 15.41 12.44
N GLU A 46 -4.26 15.22 13.76
CA GLU A 46 -3.10 15.06 14.63
C GLU A 46 -3.37 14.07 15.76
N VAL A 47 -2.42 13.17 15.98
CA VAL A 47 -2.44 12.21 17.09
C VAL A 47 -1.40 12.61 18.12
N GLY A 48 -1.84 13.19 19.22
CA GLY A 48 -0.98 13.54 20.35
C GLY A 48 -0.51 12.27 21.08
N MET A 49 0.79 12.02 21.08
CA MET A 49 1.44 10.93 21.83
C MET A 49 1.87 11.40 23.22
N ASN A 50 1.69 10.57 24.25
CA ASN A 50 2.19 10.88 25.58
C ASN A 50 3.73 10.79 25.65
N PRO A 51 4.39 11.70 26.38
CA PRO A 51 5.85 11.57 26.60
C PRO A 51 6.21 10.25 27.28
N VAL A 52 7.34 9.68 26.86
CA VAL A 52 7.93 8.46 27.44
C VAL A 52 9.38 8.72 27.81
N SER A 53 9.91 7.96 28.76
CA SER A 53 11.32 8.06 29.11
C SER A 53 12.20 7.28 28.11
N THR A 54 13.44 7.72 27.90
CA THR A 54 14.44 6.97 27.12
C THR A 54 14.74 5.61 27.73
N GLU A 55 14.60 5.46 29.07
CA GLU A 55 14.80 4.19 29.75
C GLU A 55 13.75 3.14 29.34
N ALA A 56 12.52 3.56 29.05
CA ALA A 56 11.47 2.65 28.53
C ALA A 56 11.78 2.13 27.11
N LEU A 57 12.68 2.82 26.39
CA LEU A 57 13.10 2.51 25.01
C LEU A 57 14.60 2.17 24.95
N LYS A 58 15.16 1.62 26.01
CA LYS A 58 16.61 1.37 26.15
C LYS A 58 17.10 0.26 25.21
N GLU A 59 16.34 -0.80 25.08
CA GLU A 59 16.75 -1.96 24.29
C GLU A 59 16.16 -1.88 22.87
N PRO A 60 16.91 -2.27 21.84
CA PRO A 60 16.37 -2.39 20.49
C PRO A 60 15.12 -3.26 20.46
N GLY A 61 14.07 -2.77 19.80
CA GLY A 61 12.77 -3.44 19.74
C GLY A 61 11.85 -3.17 20.94
N SER A 62 12.33 -2.49 22.00
CA SER A 62 11.44 -2.04 23.07
C SER A 62 10.47 -0.96 22.58
N TYR A 63 9.30 -0.91 23.17
CA TYR A 63 8.25 0.03 22.80
C TYR A 63 7.53 0.59 24.04
N ALA A 64 6.94 1.78 23.89
CA ALA A 64 6.22 2.46 24.94
C ALA A 64 5.23 3.49 24.39
N GLY A 65 4.34 4.00 25.25
CA GLY A 65 3.48 5.14 24.94
C GLY A 65 2.40 4.84 23.91
N GLU A 66 1.79 3.66 23.98
CA GLU A 66 0.74 3.27 23.08
C GLU A 66 -0.48 4.20 23.13
N LYS A 67 -0.99 4.57 21.96
CA LYS A 67 -2.16 5.43 21.77
C LYS A 67 -3.09 4.82 20.74
N ILE A 68 -4.34 4.57 21.14
CA ILE A 68 -5.38 4.10 20.23
C ILE A 68 -5.87 5.28 19.37
N ILE A 69 -6.10 5.01 18.10
CA ILE A 69 -6.51 5.96 17.07
C ILE A 69 -7.83 5.45 16.48
N PHE A 70 -8.85 6.27 16.57
CA PHE A 70 -10.15 6.02 15.94
C PHE A 70 -10.28 6.91 14.71
N ILE A 71 -10.52 6.32 13.54
CA ILE A 71 -10.84 7.03 12.32
C ILE A 71 -12.30 6.72 12.00
N SER A 72 -13.15 7.71 12.18
CA SER A 72 -14.59 7.59 11.93
C SER A 72 -14.92 8.17 10.56
N VAL A 73 -15.82 7.51 9.86
CA VAL A 73 -16.29 7.90 8.53
C VAL A 73 -17.82 7.92 8.58
N SER A 74 -18.42 9.00 8.12
CA SER A 74 -19.87 9.20 8.13
C SER A 74 -20.42 9.52 6.73
N GLY A 75 -21.73 9.38 6.54
CA GLY A 75 -22.40 9.65 5.27
C GLY A 75 -22.10 8.62 4.17
N CYS A 76 -21.80 7.38 4.54
CA CYS A 76 -21.41 6.31 3.62
C CYS A 76 -22.61 5.42 3.24
N ASP A 77 -23.58 5.93 2.55
CA ASP A 77 -24.80 5.19 2.24
C ASP A 77 -24.51 3.92 1.40
N GLY A 78 -24.57 2.76 2.06
CA GLY A 78 -24.51 1.43 1.43
C GLY A 78 -23.22 1.08 0.69
N THR A 79 -22.16 1.87 0.86
CA THR A 79 -20.87 1.66 0.20
C THR A 79 -19.96 0.82 1.10
N LYS A 80 -19.42 -0.25 0.56
CA LYS A 80 -18.34 -0.99 1.24
C LYS A 80 -17.06 -0.17 1.22
N LEU A 81 -16.48 0.01 2.38
CA LEU A 81 -15.28 0.81 2.58
C LEU A 81 -14.14 -0.03 3.11
N LYS A 82 -12.96 0.28 2.62
CA LYS A 82 -11.70 -0.20 3.20
C LYS A 82 -10.79 0.98 3.47
N GLY A 83 -9.97 0.87 4.50
CA GLY A 83 -8.91 1.83 4.80
C GLY A 83 -7.58 1.37 4.24
N MET A 84 -6.78 2.28 3.73
CA MET A 84 -5.43 1.99 3.26
C MET A 84 -4.44 3.01 3.83
N LEU A 85 -3.29 2.52 4.28
CA LEU A 85 -2.19 3.37 4.76
C LEU A 85 -1.24 3.66 3.60
N SER A 86 -0.94 4.95 3.39
CA SER A 86 -0.06 5.42 2.32
C SER A 86 1.11 6.21 2.91
N PRO A 87 2.19 5.53 3.35
CA PRO A 87 3.36 6.20 3.88
C PRO A 87 4.23 6.78 2.77
N ASN A 88 4.99 7.83 3.11
CA ASN A 88 6.17 8.15 2.33
C ASN A 88 7.27 7.12 2.64
N PHE A 89 7.55 6.22 1.72
CA PHE A 89 8.48 5.10 1.93
C PHE A 89 9.91 5.53 2.26
N SER A 90 10.34 6.73 1.90
CA SER A 90 11.64 7.25 2.33
C SER A 90 11.71 7.50 3.85
N GLN A 91 10.55 7.73 4.46
CA GLN A 91 10.39 7.93 5.90
C GLN A 91 10.05 6.64 6.66
N VAL A 92 10.02 5.49 5.99
CA VAL A 92 9.85 4.19 6.64
C VAL A 92 11.22 3.56 6.89
N ASP A 93 11.39 2.97 8.05
CA ASP A 93 12.58 2.18 8.37
C ASP A 93 12.47 0.79 7.74
N HIS A 94 13.50 0.40 6.98
CA HIS A 94 13.50 -0.85 6.22
C HIS A 94 13.57 -2.12 7.08
N THR A 95 14.05 -1.98 8.31
CA THR A 95 14.25 -3.13 9.21
C THR A 95 13.01 -3.40 10.04
N THR A 96 12.37 -2.33 10.52
CA THR A 96 11.25 -2.42 11.46
C THR A 96 9.89 -2.18 10.82
N GLY A 97 9.85 -1.59 9.61
CA GLY A 97 8.62 -1.15 8.96
C GLY A 97 7.94 0.02 9.67
N ALA A 98 8.59 0.66 10.64
CA ALA A 98 8.07 1.79 11.40
C ALA A 98 8.37 3.13 10.70
N LEU A 99 7.62 4.18 11.05
CA LEU A 99 7.88 5.54 10.60
C LEU A 99 9.07 6.14 11.36
N LYS A 100 10.03 6.67 10.62
CA LYS A 100 11.16 7.43 11.19
C LYS A 100 10.68 8.77 11.73
N ASN A 101 11.40 9.29 12.72
CA ASN A 101 11.22 10.66 13.17
C ASN A 101 11.66 11.65 12.09
N SER A 102 10.81 12.60 11.77
CA SER A 102 11.07 13.66 10.78
C SER A 102 11.62 14.96 11.38
N VAL A 103 11.72 15.04 12.72
CA VAL A 103 12.26 16.23 13.41
C VAL A 103 13.78 16.24 13.28
N PRO A 104 14.38 17.28 12.69
CA PRO A 104 15.82 17.46 12.68
C PRO A 104 16.35 17.56 14.13
N ASP A 105 17.41 16.82 14.43
CA ASP A 105 18.02 16.73 15.79
C ASP A 105 17.05 16.29 16.90
N GLY A 106 15.92 15.70 16.53
CA GLY A 106 14.96 15.12 17.46
C GLY A 106 15.40 13.77 18.03
N SER A 107 14.44 13.08 18.66
CA SER A 107 14.68 11.71 19.17
C SER A 107 14.96 10.73 18.03
N THR A 108 15.76 9.70 18.29
CA THR A 108 15.95 8.56 17.38
C THR A 108 14.84 7.52 17.47
N ALA A 109 13.84 7.73 18.35
CA ALA A 109 12.66 6.88 18.42
C ALA A 109 11.83 6.94 17.13
N MET A 110 11.23 5.83 16.76
CA MET A 110 10.33 5.68 15.62
C MET A 110 8.89 5.55 16.08
N ILE A 111 7.93 5.71 15.17
CA ILE A 111 6.52 5.44 15.41
C ILE A 111 6.13 4.14 14.70
N GLN A 112 5.76 3.14 15.49
CA GLN A 112 5.22 1.88 15.01
C GLN A 112 3.70 1.92 15.07
N LEU A 113 3.04 1.55 13.95
CA LEU A 113 1.61 1.37 13.89
C LEU A 113 1.22 -0.08 14.19
N LEU A 114 0.03 -0.23 14.74
CA LEU A 114 -0.58 -1.50 15.10
C LEU A 114 -1.98 -1.56 14.50
N ASP A 115 -2.42 -2.75 14.13
CA ASP A 115 -3.80 -3.00 13.77
C ASP A 115 -4.71 -3.08 15.03
N HIS A 116 -6.01 -3.26 14.82
CA HIS A 116 -6.99 -3.38 15.90
C HIS A 116 -6.79 -4.64 16.80
N GLN A 117 -5.93 -5.57 16.39
CA GLN A 117 -5.56 -6.76 17.15
C GLN A 117 -4.20 -6.62 17.85
N ASN A 118 -3.64 -5.40 17.85
CA ASN A 118 -2.31 -5.07 18.38
C ASN A 118 -1.14 -5.74 17.64
N ASN A 119 -1.32 -6.19 16.38
CA ASN A 119 -0.21 -6.68 15.59
C ASN A 119 0.53 -5.51 14.95
N PRO A 120 1.87 -5.50 14.96
CA PRO A 120 2.65 -4.49 14.26
C PRO A 120 2.39 -4.50 12.76
N ILE A 121 2.15 -3.31 12.21
CA ILE A 121 2.00 -3.08 10.79
C ILE A 121 3.37 -2.77 10.20
N ASP A 122 3.84 -3.62 9.30
CA ASP A 122 5.06 -3.38 8.53
C ASP A 122 4.73 -2.51 7.31
N LEU A 123 4.99 -1.20 7.43
CA LEU A 123 4.69 -0.25 6.36
C LEU A 123 5.54 -0.46 5.10
N MET A 124 6.72 -1.10 5.20
CA MET A 124 7.53 -1.43 4.02
C MET A 124 6.86 -2.50 3.16
N ARG A 125 6.22 -3.49 3.79
CA ARG A 125 5.46 -4.52 3.05
C ARG A 125 4.23 -3.97 2.35
N MET A 126 3.67 -2.88 2.83
CA MET A 126 2.53 -2.22 2.18
C MET A 126 2.87 -1.67 0.80
N SER A 127 4.14 -1.43 0.49
CA SER A 127 4.57 -1.03 -0.85
C SER A 127 4.27 -2.11 -1.92
N VAL A 128 4.21 -3.38 -1.52
CA VAL A 128 4.04 -4.52 -2.42
C VAL A 128 2.60 -5.05 -2.40
N THR A 129 2.01 -5.18 -1.22
CA THR A 129 0.71 -5.85 -1.05
C THR A 129 -0.46 -4.90 -0.86
N LYS A 130 -0.20 -3.64 -0.46
CA LYS A 130 -1.22 -2.62 -0.15
C LYS A 130 -2.46 -3.21 0.54
N PRO A 131 -2.30 -3.87 1.68
CA PRO A 131 -3.44 -4.46 2.36
C PRO A 131 -4.42 -3.36 2.75
N ALA A 132 -5.67 -3.52 2.37
CA ALA A 132 -6.74 -2.68 2.83
C ALA A 132 -7.24 -3.19 4.18
N PHE A 133 -7.52 -2.29 5.10
CA PHE A 133 -8.09 -2.59 6.40
C PHE A 133 -9.60 -2.56 6.33
N GLU A 134 -10.24 -3.58 6.88
CA GLU A 134 -11.69 -3.54 7.09
C GLU A 134 -12.00 -2.62 8.29
N PRO A 135 -13.12 -1.89 8.25
CA PRO A 135 -13.58 -1.15 9.43
C PRO A 135 -13.95 -2.13 10.53
N VAL A 136 -13.65 -1.77 11.77
CA VAL A 136 -14.00 -2.59 12.96
C VAL A 136 -15.50 -2.49 13.29
N TYR A 137 -16.09 -1.36 12.96
CA TYR A 137 -17.51 -1.12 13.13
C TYR A 137 -18.10 -0.55 11.84
N VAL A 138 -19.26 -1.05 11.45
CA VAL A 138 -20.02 -0.57 10.29
C VAL A 138 -21.49 -0.48 10.65
N SER A 139 -22.11 0.65 10.36
CA SER A 139 -23.57 0.83 10.35
C SER A 139 -24.02 1.26 8.94
N GLU A 140 -25.31 1.54 8.76
CA GLU A 140 -25.84 1.96 7.46
C GLU A 140 -25.15 3.21 6.90
N THR A 141 -24.73 4.13 7.78
CA THR A 141 -24.19 5.44 7.39
C THR A 141 -22.81 5.76 7.96
N THR A 142 -22.26 4.90 8.81
CA THR A 142 -20.97 5.15 9.47
C THR A 142 -20.05 3.92 9.42
N ALA A 143 -18.75 4.17 9.36
CA ALA A 143 -17.73 3.16 9.52
C ALA A 143 -16.64 3.67 10.47
N GLN A 144 -16.01 2.78 11.23
CA GLN A 144 -14.92 3.14 12.12
C GLN A 144 -13.75 2.19 11.95
N PHE A 145 -12.59 2.76 11.71
CA PHE A 145 -11.31 2.06 11.70
C PHE A 145 -10.58 2.30 13.01
N VAL A 146 -9.92 1.27 13.49
CA VAL A 146 -9.15 1.33 14.74
C VAL A 146 -7.72 0.92 14.47
N LEU A 147 -6.81 1.79 14.81
CA LEU A 147 -5.36 1.58 14.76
C LEU A 147 -4.78 1.94 16.13
N ALA A 148 -3.53 1.60 16.35
CA ALA A 148 -2.77 2.17 17.45
C ALA A 148 -1.39 2.61 16.96
N ALA A 149 -0.77 3.53 17.70
CA ALA A 149 0.60 3.97 17.47
C ALA A 149 1.36 3.90 18.79
N ARG A 150 2.66 3.58 18.69
CA ARG A 150 3.57 3.56 19.84
C ARG A 150 4.97 3.96 19.45
N TYR A 151 5.75 4.44 20.40
CA TYR A 151 7.17 4.63 20.18
C TYR A 151 7.89 3.28 20.11
N LEU A 152 8.87 3.18 19.22
CA LEU A 152 9.69 2.00 19.02
C LEU A 152 11.18 2.38 19.03
N ALA A 153 11.97 1.64 19.77
CA ALA A 153 13.41 1.70 19.70
C ALA A 153 13.93 0.90 18.50
N GLY A 154 14.68 1.56 17.62
CA GLY A 154 15.34 0.93 16.48
C GLY A 154 16.66 0.25 16.84
N GLY A 155 17.54 0.15 15.85
CA GLY A 155 18.88 -0.43 16.02
C GLY A 155 19.91 0.51 16.66
N VAL A 156 19.56 1.77 16.94
CA VAL A 156 20.41 2.76 17.61
C VAL A 156 19.82 3.16 18.94
N PRO A 157 20.62 3.59 19.92
CA PRO A 157 20.13 4.06 21.21
C PRO A 157 19.16 5.22 21.05
N VAL A 158 18.06 5.19 21.80
CA VAL A 158 17.04 6.24 21.76
C VAL A 158 17.55 7.48 22.52
N THR A 159 17.52 8.63 21.83
CA THR A 159 17.85 9.94 22.39
C THR A 159 16.59 10.67 22.84
N ALA A 160 16.73 11.56 23.82
CA ALA A 160 15.66 12.48 24.18
C ALA A 160 15.46 13.52 23.07
N GLY A 161 14.23 13.94 22.85
CA GLY A 161 13.88 14.94 21.84
C GLY A 161 12.45 14.75 21.32
N ASP A 162 12.02 15.66 20.48
CA ASP A 162 10.70 15.61 19.86
C ASP A 162 10.64 14.51 18.79
N VAL A 163 9.44 13.95 18.62
CA VAL A 163 9.13 12.95 17.58
C VAL A 163 7.94 13.43 16.77
N LYS A 164 8.10 13.48 15.44
CA LYS A 164 7.02 13.68 14.48
C LYS A 164 7.12 12.65 13.36
N ALA A 165 5.99 12.12 12.97
CA ALA A 165 5.88 11.25 11.80
C ALA A 165 4.54 11.51 11.12
N GLU A 166 4.49 11.33 9.82
CA GLU A 166 3.32 11.60 9.00
C GLU A 166 2.97 10.37 8.15
N LEU A 167 1.68 10.15 7.99
CA LEU A 167 1.13 9.07 7.21
C LEU A 167 -0.25 9.47 6.69
N THR A 168 -0.55 9.13 5.44
CA THR A 168 -1.89 9.31 4.88
C THR A 168 -2.73 8.04 5.08
N PHE A 169 -3.96 8.23 5.48
CA PHE A 169 -4.98 7.19 5.50
C PHE A 169 -5.99 7.49 4.38
N ASP A 170 -6.09 6.56 3.43
CA ASP A 170 -6.96 6.66 2.28
C ASP A 170 -8.17 5.74 2.43
N LEU A 171 -9.34 6.21 1.96
CA LEU A 171 -10.52 5.38 1.84
C LEU A 171 -10.60 4.76 0.45
N VAL A 172 -10.84 3.46 0.41
CA VAL A 172 -11.06 2.68 -0.81
C VAL A 172 -12.53 2.25 -0.84
N TYR A 173 -13.20 2.49 -1.96
CA TYR A 173 -14.60 2.18 -2.20
C TYR A 173 -14.71 0.92 -3.06
N GLU A 174 -15.56 -0.05 -2.66
CA GLU A 174 -15.84 -1.29 -3.39
C GLU A 174 -17.27 -1.37 -3.96
#